data_bf0ac182a5e5996abf2dd878dfb0962a
#
_entry.id   bf0ac182a5e5996abf2dd878dfb0962a
#
_cell.length_a   1.000
_cell.length_b   1.000
_cell.length_c   1.000
_cell.angle_alpha   90.00
_cell.angle_beta   90.00
_cell.angle_gamma   90.00
#
_symmetry.space_group_name_H-M   'P 1'
#
loop_
_entity.id
_entity.type
_entity.pdbx_description
1 polymer ?
#
loop_
_entity_poly.entity_id
_entity_poly.type
_entity_poly.pdbx_seq_one_letter_code
_entity_poly.pdbx_strand_id
1 'polypeptide(L)'
;MKRCIVPWLFAMLLLLTACSRSGGFAEDPIKGPNPTPAAQGHALPKENRSAAGSGEVFTDDDGWYICSAGAVSYYDYTSGRTMTLCAQPGCSHRDASCQAWVGNVNSFAVLDGVLYATLDDAGSGAQLVRKELSGGKVTVLEQWDNTDNHFYTATLRRFSCGKATLYVQCRITEQQADGRVDSRTEGSSLLYDLAAGSYRELSVPGTLMGFSARWGAVVEEPKEQSLLSAEEFAAQYGENASYGRYVHQNTQRRLLLWNMESGDYTVVADHNKDGYLMTVDPAQVYGMEHIYQCGDQLRLLNLESGESRTLLTMEDIIHYWVMDSKAFIITETEAGYRFWMADLQDGKPVELVGATDEHGIAMSPFQEGGSFFRALGDNGRCVISKEDFYAVRFENAVDVG
;
A
#
# COMPACT_ATOMS: atom_id res chain seq x y z
N MET A 1 1.16 -29.96 -16.22
CA MET A 1 0.85 -28.53 -16.45
C MET A 1 0.40 -27.94 -15.12
N LYS A 2 1.34 -27.41 -14.32
CA LYS A 2 1.05 -26.78 -13.04
C LYS A 2 1.05 -25.26 -13.26
N ARG A 3 -0.09 -24.65 -13.04
CA ARG A 3 -0.27 -23.19 -13.17
C ARG A 3 0.43 -22.49 -12.01
N CYS A 4 1.39 -21.64 -12.30
CA CYS A 4 1.91 -20.67 -11.35
C CYS A 4 0.82 -19.63 -11.07
N ILE A 5 0.29 -19.62 -9.88
CA ILE A 5 -0.60 -18.58 -9.36
C ILE A 5 0.28 -17.59 -8.61
N VAL A 6 0.13 -16.36 -8.99
CA VAL A 6 0.87 -15.15 -8.68
C VAL A 6 0.98 -14.86 -7.17
N PRO A 7 2.14 -14.41 -6.65
CA PRO A 7 2.41 -14.25 -5.21
C PRO A 7 1.73 -13.06 -4.51
N TRP A 8 0.87 -12.31 -5.17
CA TRP A 8 0.23 -11.10 -4.60
C TRP A 8 -0.92 -11.37 -3.61
N LEU A 9 -1.40 -12.60 -3.51
CA LEU A 9 -2.43 -12.99 -2.52
C LEU A 9 -1.83 -13.40 -1.16
N PHE A 10 -0.52 -13.51 -1.05
CA PHE A 10 0.10 -14.05 0.16
C PHE A 10 0.24 -13.07 1.33
N ALA A 11 0.30 -11.78 1.08
CA ALA A 11 0.37 -10.80 2.17
C ALA A 11 -0.95 -10.66 2.94
N MET A 12 -2.09 -10.95 2.29
CA MET A 12 -3.41 -10.92 2.94
C MET A 12 -3.87 -12.27 3.51
N LEU A 13 -3.25 -13.38 3.06
CA LEU A 13 -3.68 -14.72 3.47
C LEU A 13 -2.95 -15.25 4.71
N LEU A 14 -1.88 -14.61 5.17
CA LEU A 14 -1.17 -15.00 6.39
C LEU A 14 -1.94 -14.68 7.69
N LEU A 15 -2.99 -13.87 7.61
CA LEU A 15 -3.88 -13.61 8.75
C LEU A 15 -4.96 -14.70 8.95
N LEU A 16 -5.10 -15.68 8.03
CA LEU A 16 -6.20 -16.65 8.08
C LEU A 16 -5.80 -18.08 8.41
N THR A 17 -4.53 -18.38 8.67
CA THR A 17 -4.10 -19.78 8.94
C THR A 17 -3.55 -20.07 10.34
N ALA A 18 -3.79 -19.16 11.31
CA ALA A 18 -3.53 -19.48 12.71
C ALA A 18 -4.75 -20.15 13.37
N CYS A 19 -5.18 -21.31 12.87
CA CYS A 19 -6.15 -22.13 13.57
C CYS A 19 -5.49 -23.22 14.39
N SER A 20 -5.89 -23.27 15.64
CA SER A 20 -5.89 -24.35 16.64
C SER A 20 -4.58 -24.66 17.38
N ARG A 21 -4.47 -24.07 18.55
CA ARG A 21 -3.99 -24.83 19.74
C ARG A 21 -4.95 -24.62 20.90
N SER A 22 -5.56 -25.70 21.32
CA SER A 22 -6.35 -25.80 22.56
C SER A 22 -5.43 -25.88 23.77
N GLY A 23 -5.80 -25.15 24.84
CA GLY A 23 -5.49 -25.50 26.21
C GLY A 23 -4.57 -24.57 26.96
N GLY A 24 -5.15 -23.77 27.84
CA GLY A 24 -4.49 -23.10 28.95
C GLY A 24 -5.38 -21.96 29.43
N PHE A 25 -6.03 -22.14 30.59
CA PHE A 25 -6.73 -21.06 31.27
C PHE A 25 -5.71 -19.98 31.61
N ALA A 26 -5.71 -18.89 30.89
CA ALA A 26 -5.03 -17.68 31.29
C ALA A 26 -5.99 -16.87 32.17
N GLU A 27 -5.51 -16.45 33.34
CA GLU A 27 -6.18 -15.48 34.18
C GLU A 27 -6.48 -14.22 33.37
N ASP A 28 -7.69 -13.66 33.54
CA ASP A 28 -8.08 -12.40 32.94
C ASP A 28 -6.99 -11.34 33.09
N PRO A 29 -6.47 -10.73 32.03
CA PRO A 29 -5.52 -9.65 32.19
C PRO A 29 -6.22 -8.53 32.98
N ILE A 30 -5.62 -8.09 34.08
CA ILE A 30 -6.06 -6.94 34.84
C ILE A 30 -6.19 -5.78 33.89
N LYS A 31 -7.44 -5.37 33.59
CA LYS A 31 -7.71 -4.17 32.78
C LYS A 31 -7.08 -2.98 33.53
N GLY A 32 -5.88 -2.60 33.14
CA GLY A 32 -5.30 -1.33 33.51
C GLY A 32 -6.20 -0.19 33.02
N PRO A 33 -6.12 1.00 33.62
CA PRO A 33 -6.85 2.14 33.07
C PRO A 33 -6.45 2.31 31.60
N ASN A 34 -7.44 2.43 30.70
CA ASN A 34 -7.18 2.74 29.31
C ASN A 34 -6.22 3.94 29.24
N PRO A 35 -5.15 3.86 28.44
CA PRO A 35 -4.26 4.99 28.27
C PRO A 35 -5.08 6.20 27.87
N THR A 36 -4.71 7.37 28.35
CA THR A 36 -5.27 8.64 27.89
C THR A 36 -5.26 8.62 26.36
N PRO A 37 -6.39 8.93 25.70
CA PRO A 37 -6.46 8.88 24.24
C PRO A 37 -5.23 9.55 23.64
N ALA A 38 -4.50 8.84 22.81
CA ALA A 38 -3.35 9.42 22.13
C ALA A 38 -3.83 10.64 21.36
N ALA A 39 -3.10 11.73 21.43
CA ALA A 39 -3.42 12.90 20.60
C ALA A 39 -3.55 12.47 19.13
N GLN A 40 -4.58 12.94 18.46
CA GLN A 40 -4.73 12.70 17.02
C GLN A 40 -3.45 13.17 16.31
N GLY A 41 -2.96 12.38 15.39
CA GLY A 41 -1.84 12.74 14.54
C GLY A 41 -2.29 13.61 13.36
N HIS A 42 -1.45 13.69 12.36
CA HIS A 42 -1.75 14.36 11.10
C HIS A 42 -1.88 13.31 10.00
N ALA A 43 -3.00 13.32 9.29
CA ALA A 43 -3.20 12.44 8.14
C ALA A 43 -2.11 12.64 7.10
N LEU A 44 -1.76 11.57 6.39
CA LEU A 44 -0.84 11.62 5.27
C LEU A 44 -1.38 12.57 4.20
N PRO A 45 -0.61 13.55 3.71
CA PRO A 45 -1.04 14.41 2.61
C PRO A 45 -1.54 13.58 1.43
N LYS A 46 -2.61 14.03 0.76
CA LYS A 46 -3.24 13.29 -0.34
C LYS A 46 -2.26 12.92 -1.44
N GLU A 47 -1.35 13.83 -1.77
CA GLU A 47 -0.28 13.63 -2.74
C GLU A 47 0.70 12.51 -2.41
N ASN A 48 0.77 12.10 -1.15
CA ASN A 48 1.65 11.02 -0.72
C ASN A 48 0.91 9.69 -0.52
N ARG A 49 -0.41 9.67 -0.76
CA ARG A 49 -1.23 8.44 -0.69
C ARG A 49 -1.00 7.58 -1.93
N SER A 50 -1.07 6.28 -1.77
CA SER A 50 -1.01 5.36 -2.90
C SER A 50 -2.26 5.50 -3.76
N ALA A 51 -2.12 5.33 -5.07
CA ALA A 51 -3.27 5.23 -5.96
C ALA A 51 -4.09 3.97 -5.63
N ALA A 52 -5.40 4.06 -5.84
CA ALA A 52 -6.33 2.94 -5.68
C ALA A 52 -6.40 2.13 -6.98
N GLY A 53 -6.48 0.82 -6.86
CA GLY A 53 -6.77 -0.08 -7.98
C GLY A 53 -8.24 -0.10 -8.36
N SER A 54 -8.57 -0.86 -9.40
CA SER A 54 -9.95 -1.08 -9.82
C SER A 54 -10.76 -1.74 -8.70
N GLY A 55 -11.90 -1.14 -8.36
CA GLY A 55 -12.76 -1.62 -7.28
C GLY A 55 -12.24 -1.31 -5.86
N GLU A 56 -11.10 -0.66 -5.73
CA GLU A 56 -10.59 -0.11 -4.49
C GLU A 56 -11.04 1.34 -4.30
N VAL A 57 -10.66 1.94 -3.18
CA VAL A 57 -11.02 3.32 -2.88
C VAL A 57 -9.77 4.18 -2.68
N PHE A 58 -9.86 5.43 -3.13
CA PHE A 58 -8.90 6.47 -2.80
C PHE A 58 -9.47 7.35 -1.69
N THR A 59 -8.81 7.39 -0.54
CA THR A 59 -9.28 8.13 0.64
C THR A 59 -9.08 9.62 0.48
N ASP A 60 -10.10 10.37 0.89
CA ASP A 60 -10.09 11.82 1.09
C ASP A 60 -10.18 12.15 2.59
N ASP A 61 -10.17 13.42 2.96
CA ASP A 61 -10.26 13.83 4.36
C ASP A 61 -11.65 13.57 4.95
N ASP A 62 -12.69 13.77 4.14
CA ASP A 62 -14.10 13.67 4.55
C ASP A 62 -14.80 12.41 3.99
N GLY A 63 -14.09 11.56 3.24
CA GLY A 63 -14.69 10.39 2.61
C GLY A 63 -13.71 9.59 1.76
N TRP A 64 -14.23 8.91 0.74
CA TRP A 64 -13.42 8.27 -0.28
C TRP A 64 -14.07 8.30 -1.65
N TYR A 65 -13.24 8.22 -2.66
CA TYR A 65 -13.66 8.01 -4.05
C TYR A 65 -13.57 6.53 -4.41
N ILE A 66 -14.52 6.08 -5.23
CA ILE A 66 -14.49 4.76 -5.87
C ILE A 66 -14.83 4.90 -7.35
N CYS A 67 -14.07 4.21 -8.20
CA CYS A 67 -14.40 4.07 -9.62
C CYS A 67 -15.02 2.70 -9.84
N SER A 68 -16.32 2.66 -10.15
CA SER A 68 -17.04 1.42 -10.37
C SER A 68 -17.89 1.52 -11.62
N ALA A 69 -17.86 0.47 -12.45
CA ALA A 69 -18.57 0.41 -13.73
C ALA A 69 -18.37 1.66 -14.62
N GLY A 70 -17.18 2.25 -14.58
CA GLY A 70 -16.81 3.40 -15.39
C GLY A 70 -17.15 4.77 -14.81
N ALA A 71 -17.89 4.85 -13.71
CA ALA A 71 -18.28 6.12 -13.07
C ALA A 71 -17.61 6.31 -11.72
N VAL A 72 -17.33 7.58 -11.38
CA VAL A 72 -16.80 7.97 -10.08
C VAL A 72 -17.92 8.25 -9.10
N SER A 73 -17.84 7.62 -7.93
CA SER A 73 -18.71 7.89 -6.79
C SER A 73 -17.89 8.33 -5.58
N TYR A 74 -18.54 9.05 -4.68
CA TYR A 74 -17.97 9.51 -3.43
C TYR A 74 -18.79 9.02 -2.25
N TYR A 75 -18.13 8.44 -1.26
CA TYR A 75 -18.72 8.11 0.03
C TYR A 75 -18.33 9.18 1.05
N ASP A 76 -19.31 9.77 1.70
CA ASP A 76 -19.13 10.80 2.72
C ASP A 76 -19.17 10.16 4.12
N TYR A 77 -18.12 10.37 4.92
CA TYR A 77 -18.01 9.78 6.28
C TYR A 77 -19.08 10.29 7.23
N THR A 78 -19.46 11.57 7.10
CA THR A 78 -20.41 12.21 8.03
C THR A 78 -21.84 11.71 7.81
N SER A 79 -22.26 11.62 6.56
CA SER A 79 -23.61 11.20 6.21
C SER A 79 -23.77 9.68 6.08
N GLY A 80 -22.66 8.93 5.94
CA GLY A 80 -22.65 7.50 5.65
C GLY A 80 -23.25 7.15 4.28
N ARG A 81 -23.21 8.08 3.31
CA ARG A 81 -23.87 7.90 2.01
C ARG A 81 -22.89 7.91 0.86
N THR A 82 -23.14 7.03 -0.10
CA THR A 82 -22.46 7.05 -1.40
C THR A 82 -23.29 7.84 -2.40
N MET A 83 -22.63 8.72 -3.16
CA MET A 83 -23.24 9.47 -4.24
C MET A 83 -22.37 9.40 -5.50
N THR A 84 -22.99 9.17 -6.66
CA THR A 84 -22.29 9.30 -7.93
C THR A 84 -22.06 10.78 -8.25
N LEU A 85 -20.84 11.14 -8.68
CA LEU A 85 -20.44 12.54 -8.94
C LEU A 85 -21.05 13.06 -10.25
N CYS A 86 -22.36 13.05 -10.34
CA CYS A 86 -23.13 13.51 -11.50
C CYS A 86 -24.34 14.32 -11.06
N ALA A 87 -24.40 15.56 -11.50
CA ALA A 87 -25.51 16.47 -11.19
C ALA A 87 -26.68 16.39 -12.20
N GLN A 88 -26.60 15.53 -13.23
CA GLN A 88 -27.61 15.42 -14.26
C GLN A 88 -28.82 14.61 -13.76
N PRO A 89 -30.04 15.19 -13.69
CA PRO A 89 -31.25 14.46 -13.33
C PRO A 89 -31.54 13.33 -14.32
N GLY A 90 -31.83 12.14 -13.79
CA GLY A 90 -32.21 10.97 -14.62
C GLY A 90 -31.02 10.33 -15.38
N CYS A 91 -29.79 10.71 -15.07
CA CYS A 91 -28.62 10.10 -15.68
C CYS A 91 -28.49 8.62 -15.28
N SER A 92 -28.21 7.75 -16.24
CA SER A 92 -28.01 6.31 -15.99
C SER A 92 -26.65 5.97 -15.41
N HIS A 93 -25.69 6.89 -15.49
CA HIS A 93 -24.28 6.74 -15.06
C HIS A 93 -23.52 5.59 -15.75
N ARG A 94 -23.87 5.24 -16.98
CA ARG A 94 -23.36 4.03 -17.68
C ARG A 94 -22.52 4.30 -18.92
N ASP A 95 -22.35 5.56 -19.31
CA ASP A 95 -21.66 5.92 -20.55
C ASP A 95 -21.05 7.32 -20.46
N ALA A 96 -20.35 7.70 -21.51
CA ALA A 96 -19.61 8.97 -21.62
C ALA A 96 -20.50 10.24 -21.65
N SER A 97 -21.83 10.12 -21.70
CA SER A 97 -22.73 11.26 -21.52
C SER A 97 -22.86 11.68 -20.05
N CYS A 98 -22.50 10.80 -19.12
CA CYS A 98 -22.51 11.06 -17.68
C CYS A 98 -21.32 11.92 -17.26
N GLN A 99 -21.60 12.94 -16.42
CA GLN A 99 -20.53 13.78 -15.85
C GLN A 99 -19.53 13.00 -15.00
N ALA A 100 -19.95 11.93 -14.33
CA ALA A 100 -19.07 11.10 -13.52
C ALA A 100 -18.30 10.04 -14.32
N TRP A 101 -18.59 9.89 -15.61
CA TRP A 101 -17.99 8.83 -16.42
C TRP A 101 -16.50 9.09 -16.69
N VAL A 102 -15.67 8.07 -16.51
CA VAL A 102 -14.24 8.08 -16.81
C VAL A 102 -13.89 6.99 -17.83
N GLY A 103 -14.50 5.83 -17.73
CA GLY A 103 -14.20 4.65 -18.54
C GLY A 103 -13.75 3.46 -17.67
N ASN A 104 -13.09 2.51 -18.31
CA ASN A 104 -12.58 1.31 -17.63
C ASN A 104 -11.30 1.63 -16.86
N VAL A 105 -11.45 2.07 -15.60
CA VAL A 105 -10.34 2.48 -14.73
C VAL A 105 -9.60 1.25 -14.21
N ASN A 106 -8.29 1.22 -14.38
CA ASN A 106 -7.40 0.22 -13.78
C ASN A 106 -6.85 0.70 -12.43
N SER A 107 -6.40 1.96 -12.35
CA SER A 107 -5.95 2.58 -11.11
C SER A 107 -6.20 4.08 -11.14
N PHE A 108 -6.39 4.70 -9.97
CA PHE A 108 -6.70 6.12 -9.88
C PHE A 108 -6.27 6.76 -8.57
N ALA A 109 -6.18 8.09 -8.58
CA ALA A 109 -6.07 8.94 -7.41
C ALA A 109 -6.79 10.26 -7.66
N VAL A 110 -7.14 10.96 -6.58
CA VAL A 110 -7.79 12.27 -6.63
C VAL A 110 -6.93 13.29 -5.89
N LEU A 111 -6.50 14.32 -6.61
CA LEU A 111 -5.70 15.42 -6.06
C LEU A 111 -6.41 16.73 -6.40
N ASP A 112 -6.71 17.55 -5.40
CA ASP A 112 -7.31 18.88 -5.53
C ASP A 112 -8.55 18.92 -6.46
N GLY A 113 -9.43 17.91 -6.33
CA GLY A 113 -10.64 17.80 -7.15
C GLY A 113 -10.39 17.33 -8.58
N VAL A 114 -9.18 16.93 -8.92
CA VAL A 114 -8.80 16.33 -10.20
C VAL A 114 -8.56 14.84 -10.02
N LEU A 115 -9.28 14.01 -10.76
CA LEU A 115 -9.00 12.59 -10.86
C LEU A 115 -7.90 12.37 -11.91
N TYR A 116 -6.89 11.62 -11.54
CA TYR A 116 -5.90 11.02 -12.43
C TYR A 116 -6.15 9.52 -12.45
N ALA A 117 -6.23 8.92 -13.62
CA ALA A 117 -6.50 7.49 -13.73
C ALA A 117 -5.73 6.87 -14.90
N THR A 118 -5.43 5.58 -14.76
CA THR A 118 -5.07 4.75 -15.90
C THR A 118 -6.30 3.98 -16.37
N LEU A 119 -6.48 3.97 -17.69
CA LEU A 119 -7.54 3.23 -18.35
C LEU A 119 -6.89 2.12 -19.17
N ASP A 120 -7.46 0.93 -19.11
CA ASP A 120 -7.08 -0.18 -19.95
C ASP A 120 -8.23 -0.51 -20.91
N ASP A 121 -7.97 -0.39 -22.21
CA ASP A 121 -8.89 -0.79 -23.27
C ASP A 121 -8.24 -1.89 -24.12
N ALA A 122 -8.88 -3.05 -24.11
CA ALA A 122 -8.39 -4.21 -24.86
C ALA A 122 -8.21 -3.95 -26.37
N GLY A 123 -8.95 -2.98 -26.91
CA GLY A 123 -8.89 -2.61 -28.33
C GLY A 123 -7.84 -1.54 -28.64
N SER A 124 -7.68 -0.54 -27.78
CA SER A 124 -6.82 0.63 -28.05
C SER A 124 -5.54 0.67 -27.23
N GLY A 125 -5.47 -0.03 -26.08
CA GLY A 125 -4.29 -0.06 -25.23
C GLY A 125 -4.50 0.66 -23.91
N ALA A 126 -3.42 1.17 -23.31
CA ALA A 126 -3.45 1.83 -22.02
C ALA A 126 -3.39 3.37 -22.18
N GLN A 127 -4.05 4.08 -21.28
CA GLN A 127 -4.05 5.54 -21.24
C GLN A 127 -3.80 6.04 -19.83
N LEU A 128 -3.06 7.13 -19.68
CA LEU A 128 -3.10 8.00 -18.51
C LEU A 128 -4.03 9.17 -18.80
N VAL A 129 -5.02 9.38 -17.97
CA VAL A 129 -6.02 10.44 -18.16
C VAL A 129 -6.16 11.32 -16.92
N ARG A 130 -6.67 12.54 -17.13
CA ARG A 130 -7.12 13.44 -16.07
C ARG A 130 -8.57 13.86 -16.30
N LYS A 131 -9.27 14.16 -15.22
CA LYS A 131 -10.64 14.66 -15.24
C LYS A 131 -10.93 15.53 -14.02
N GLU A 132 -11.47 16.71 -14.27
CA GLU A 132 -12.03 17.56 -13.19
C GLU A 132 -13.30 16.91 -12.63
N LEU A 133 -13.39 16.69 -11.32
CA LEU A 133 -14.55 16.06 -10.69
C LEU A 133 -15.79 16.97 -10.67
N SER A 134 -15.60 18.27 -10.87
CA SER A 134 -16.69 19.24 -11.03
C SER A 134 -17.49 19.09 -12.35
N GLY A 135 -17.11 18.15 -13.22
CA GLY A 135 -17.85 17.84 -14.46
C GLY A 135 -17.08 18.06 -15.75
N GLY A 136 -15.77 18.14 -15.69
CA GLY A 136 -14.90 18.24 -16.89
C GLY A 136 -14.93 17.00 -17.77
N LYS A 137 -14.47 17.14 -19.03
CA LYS A 137 -14.23 16.01 -19.93
C LYS A 137 -12.98 15.27 -19.51
N VAL A 138 -12.91 13.98 -19.83
CA VAL A 138 -11.68 13.21 -19.75
C VAL A 138 -10.67 13.75 -20.75
N THR A 139 -9.47 14.05 -20.29
CA THR A 139 -8.33 14.49 -21.11
C THR A 139 -7.26 13.42 -21.05
N VAL A 140 -6.87 12.89 -22.22
CA VAL A 140 -5.76 11.95 -22.31
C VAL A 140 -4.45 12.73 -22.15
N LEU A 141 -3.63 12.30 -21.20
CA LEU A 141 -2.30 12.84 -20.92
C LEU A 141 -1.23 12.05 -21.65
N GLU A 142 -1.39 10.72 -21.72
CA GLU A 142 -0.46 9.79 -22.35
C GLU A 142 -1.21 8.56 -22.85
N GLN A 143 -0.72 7.94 -23.92
CA GLN A 143 -1.34 6.76 -24.53
C GLN A 143 -0.27 5.78 -25.01
N TRP A 144 -0.51 4.49 -24.75
CA TRP A 144 0.29 3.35 -25.23
C TRP A 144 -0.61 2.47 -26.09
N ASP A 145 -0.47 2.58 -27.42
CA ASP A 145 -1.34 1.90 -28.36
C ASP A 145 -1.01 0.41 -28.47
N ASN A 146 -2.03 -0.43 -28.40
CA ASN A 146 -1.90 -1.84 -28.74
C ASN A 146 -1.56 -2.02 -30.21
N THR A 147 -0.80 -3.08 -30.50
CA THR A 147 -0.56 -3.56 -31.88
C THR A 147 -0.97 -5.03 -31.94
N ASP A 148 -0.80 -5.67 -33.12
CA ASP A 148 -1.18 -7.08 -33.31
C ASP A 148 -0.52 -8.03 -32.28
N ASN A 149 0.64 -7.66 -31.76
CA ASN A 149 1.43 -8.51 -30.89
C ASN A 149 1.93 -7.82 -29.61
N HIS A 150 1.62 -6.55 -29.37
CA HIS A 150 1.95 -5.80 -28.16
C HIS A 150 0.69 -5.29 -27.49
N PHE A 151 0.51 -5.64 -26.22
CA PHE A 151 -0.67 -5.28 -25.42
C PHE A 151 -0.22 -4.55 -24.17
N TYR A 152 -0.60 -3.28 -24.05
CA TYR A 152 -0.20 -2.41 -22.96
C TYR A 152 -1.25 -2.35 -21.87
N THR A 153 -0.76 -2.39 -20.62
CA THR A 153 -1.51 -2.03 -19.43
C THR A 153 -0.70 -1.02 -18.63
N ALA A 154 -1.36 -0.08 -17.97
CA ALA A 154 -0.71 0.91 -17.15
C ALA A 154 -1.32 0.93 -15.76
N THR A 155 -0.48 1.03 -14.74
CA THR A 155 -0.90 1.14 -13.34
C THR A 155 -0.29 2.39 -12.74
N LEU A 156 -1.14 3.29 -12.27
CA LEU A 156 -0.74 4.41 -11.44
C LEU A 156 -0.38 3.89 -10.04
N ARG A 157 0.75 4.31 -9.50
CA ARG A 157 1.25 3.78 -8.23
C ARG A 157 1.17 4.82 -7.11
N ARG A 158 1.79 5.97 -7.31
CA ARG A 158 1.96 6.96 -6.25
C ARG A 158 2.16 8.34 -6.80
N PHE A 159 1.78 9.33 -6.01
CA PHE A 159 2.07 10.75 -6.25
C PHE A 159 3.02 11.29 -5.20
N SER A 160 3.87 12.21 -5.57
CA SER A 160 4.67 13.04 -4.67
C SER A 160 5.20 14.26 -5.42
N CYS A 161 5.19 15.43 -4.79
CA CYS A 161 5.81 16.66 -5.30
C CYS A 161 5.40 17.01 -6.75
N GLY A 162 4.12 16.87 -7.08
CA GLY A 162 3.60 17.16 -8.43
C GLY A 162 4.00 16.15 -9.52
N LYS A 163 4.51 15.00 -9.12
CA LYS A 163 4.90 13.90 -10.01
C LYS A 163 4.12 12.64 -9.69
N ALA A 164 3.95 11.78 -10.67
CA ALA A 164 3.30 10.48 -10.52
C ALA A 164 4.22 9.35 -10.99
N THR A 165 4.27 8.25 -10.25
CA THR A 165 4.92 7.03 -10.72
C THR A 165 3.89 6.11 -11.35
N LEU A 166 4.22 5.59 -12.53
CA LEU A 166 3.42 4.62 -13.26
C LEU A 166 4.26 3.37 -13.49
N TYR A 167 3.59 2.24 -13.56
CA TYR A 167 4.17 1.00 -14.04
C TYR A 167 3.43 0.60 -15.31
N VAL A 168 4.14 0.62 -16.43
CA VAL A 168 3.60 0.24 -17.74
C VAL A 168 4.12 -1.14 -18.08
N GLN A 169 3.22 -2.06 -18.36
CA GLN A 169 3.54 -3.42 -18.79
C GLN A 169 3.16 -3.60 -20.26
N CYS A 170 4.03 -4.25 -21.01
CA CYS A 170 3.77 -4.67 -22.36
C CYS A 170 3.82 -6.20 -22.41
N ARG A 171 2.70 -6.84 -22.71
CA ARG A 171 2.65 -8.25 -23.05
C ARG A 171 2.89 -8.41 -24.55
N ILE A 172 3.98 -9.09 -24.89
CA ILE A 172 4.39 -9.37 -26.25
C ILE A 172 4.00 -10.81 -26.57
N THR A 173 3.30 -11.02 -27.69
CA THR A 173 2.90 -12.35 -28.17
C THR A 173 3.62 -12.68 -29.47
N GLU A 174 4.19 -13.87 -29.57
CA GLU A 174 4.92 -14.33 -30.76
C GLU A 174 4.31 -15.66 -31.22
N GLN A 175 3.84 -15.70 -32.46
CA GLN A 175 3.35 -16.95 -33.04
C GLN A 175 4.52 -17.77 -33.59
N GLN A 176 4.66 -18.99 -33.08
CA GLN A 176 5.69 -19.93 -33.50
C GLN A 176 5.28 -20.62 -34.84
N ALA A 177 6.26 -21.15 -35.57
CA ALA A 177 6.02 -21.83 -36.83
C ALA A 177 5.12 -23.09 -36.72
N ASP A 178 5.02 -23.66 -35.53
CA ASP A 178 4.14 -24.81 -35.20
C ASP A 178 2.73 -24.38 -34.77
N GLY A 179 2.41 -23.10 -34.82
CA GLY A 179 1.11 -22.52 -34.46
C GLY A 179 0.94 -22.23 -32.98
N ARG A 180 1.92 -22.53 -32.12
CA ARG A 180 1.90 -22.10 -30.71
C ARG A 180 2.07 -20.59 -30.60
N VAL A 181 1.48 -20.03 -29.54
CA VAL A 181 1.67 -18.64 -29.19
C VAL A 181 2.47 -18.59 -27.87
N ASP A 182 3.68 -18.08 -27.95
CA ASP A 182 4.48 -17.75 -26.78
C ASP A 182 4.17 -16.33 -26.35
N SER A 183 4.25 -16.04 -25.05
CA SER A 183 4.07 -14.69 -24.54
C SER A 183 5.12 -14.37 -23.47
N ARG A 184 5.64 -13.15 -23.54
CA ARG A 184 6.48 -12.57 -22.49
C ARG A 184 5.91 -11.23 -22.08
N THR A 185 6.22 -10.82 -20.85
CA THR A 185 5.84 -9.51 -20.33
C THR A 185 7.10 -8.71 -20.01
N GLU A 186 7.16 -7.50 -20.52
CA GLU A 186 8.16 -6.50 -20.20
C GLU A 186 7.48 -5.38 -19.42
N GLY A 187 8.20 -4.75 -18.49
CA GLY A 187 7.62 -3.69 -17.67
C GLY A 187 8.61 -2.56 -17.45
N SER A 188 8.10 -1.34 -17.55
CA SER A 188 8.86 -0.11 -17.30
C SER A 188 8.22 0.71 -16.21
N SER A 189 9.04 1.24 -15.31
CA SER A 189 8.63 2.26 -14.34
C SER A 189 8.82 3.64 -14.94
N LEU A 190 7.78 4.47 -14.92
CA LEU A 190 7.81 5.82 -15.46
C LEU A 190 7.60 6.85 -14.35
N LEU A 191 8.25 8.00 -14.47
CA LEU A 191 7.98 9.19 -13.68
C LEU A 191 7.33 10.23 -14.58
N TYR A 192 6.07 10.53 -14.35
CA TYR A 192 5.30 11.53 -15.07
C TYR A 192 5.30 12.85 -14.28
N ASP A 193 5.68 13.93 -14.92
CA ASP A 193 5.62 15.28 -14.37
C ASP A 193 4.26 15.90 -14.74
N LEU A 194 3.42 16.15 -13.74
CA LEU A 194 2.05 16.64 -13.94
C LEU A 194 2.01 18.06 -14.52
N ALA A 195 3.00 18.88 -14.18
CA ALA A 195 3.06 20.27 -14.64
C ALA A 195 3.65 20.38 -16.06
N ALA A 196 4.68 19.58 -16.35
CA ALA A 196 5.31 19.53 -17.67
C ALA A 196 4.49 18.75 -18.69
N GLY A 197 3.58 17.85 -18.26
CA GLY A 197 2.82 16.99 -19.14
C GLY A 197 3.70 16.00 -19.90
N SER A 198 4.76 15.50 -19.28
CA SER A 198 5.72 14.60 -19.91
C SER A 198 6.24 13.58 -18.92
N TYR A 199 6.76 12.46 -19.42
CA TYR A 199 7.34 11.42 -18.58
C TYR A 199 8.77 11.08 -19.00
N ARG A 200 9.46 10.39 -18.11
CA ARG A 200 10.71 9.70 -18.39
C ARG A 200 10.71 8.30 -17.77
N GLU A 201 11.42 7.40 -18.40
CA GLU A 201 11.63 6.08 -17.86
C GLU A 201 12.59 6.13 -16.65
N LEU A 202 12.30 5.29 -15.65
CA LEU A 202 13.09 5.13 -14.45
C LEU A 202 13.86 3.81 -14.51
N SER A 203 15.19 3.89 -14.55
CA SER A 203 16.05 2.71 -14.37
C SER A 203 16.24 2.44 -12.88
N VAL A 204 15.17 1.98 -12.21
CA VAL A 204 15.19 1.73 -10.76
C VAL A 204 16.05 0.51 -10.46
N PRO A 205 17.04 0.59 -9.55
CA PRO A 205 17.91 -0.55 -9.23
C PRO A 205 17.21 -1.65 -8.40
N GLY A 206 15.94 -1.49 -8.09
CA GLY A 206 15.15 -2.43 -7.30
C GLY A 206 13.68 -2.02 -7.24
N THR A 207 13.05 -2.21 -6.09
CA THR A 207 11.66 -1.79 -5.86
C THR A 207 11.62 -0.40 -5.26
N LEU A 208 10.96 0.54 -5.94
CA LEU A 208 10.76 1.91 -5.43
C LEU A 208 9.68 1.91 -4.35
N MET A 209 10.06 2.19 -3.12
CA MET A 209 9.19 2.19 -1.95
C MET A 209 8.51 3.54 -1.74
N GLY A 210 9.19 4.63 -2.06
CA GLY A 210 8.69 5.99 -1.96
C GLY A 210 9.65 6.97 -2.60
N PHE A 211 9.20 8.19 -2.85
CA PHE A 211 10.04 9.21 -3.47
C PHE A 211 9.65 10.63 -3.03
N SER A 212 10.61 11.54 -3.14
CA SER A 212 10.47 12.99 -3.06
C SER A 212 10.62 13.62 -4.45
N ALA A 213 10.84 14.93 -4.51
CA ALA A 213 11.06 15.60 -5.79
C ALA A 213 12.24 15.03 -6.60
N ARG A 214 13.31 14.58 -5.91
CA ARG A 214 14.58 14.16 -6.52
C ARG A 214 15.06 12.78 -6.09
N TRP A 215 14.71 12.35 -4.88
CA TRP A 215 15.24 11.15 -4.26
C TRP A 215 14.17 10.07 -4.09
N GLY A 216 14.56 8.83 -4.27
CA GLY A 216 13.71 7.67 -4.00
C GLY A 216 14.33 6.74 -2.96
N ALA A 217 13.49 6.16 -2.10
CA ALA A 217 13.86 5.01 -1.29
C ALA A 217 13.65 3.75 -2.12
N VAL A 218 14.70 2.99 -2.35
CA VAL A 218 14.67 1.78 -3.19
C VAL A 218 15.15 0.60 -2.38
N VAL A 219 14.40 -0.50 -2.41
CA VAL A 219 14.84 -1.79 -1.89
C VAL A 219 15.40 -2.62 -3.02
N GLU A 220 16.65 -2.96 -2.90
CA GLU A 220 17.34 -3.87 -3.80
C GLU A 220 17.44 -5.26 -3.17
N GLU A 221 17.06 -6.27 -3.94
CA GLU A 221 17.25 -7.68 -3.59
C GLU A 221 18.17 -8.35 -4.61
N PRO A 222 19.14 -9.19 -4.17
CA PRO A 222 19.93 -9.99 -5.08
C PRO A 222 19.03 -10.89 -5.93
N LYS A 223 19.38 -11.06 -7.21
CA LYS A 223 18.63 -11.93 -8.13
C LYS A 223 18.67 -13.40 -7.73
N GLU A 224 19.75 -13.83 -7.10
CA GLU A 224 19.94 -15.19 -6.63
C GLU A 224 20.20 -15.15 -5.12
N GLN A 225 19.40 -15.88 -4.37
CA GLN A 225 19.53 -16.05 -2.93
C GLN A 225 19.43 -17.53 -2.57
N SER A 226 20.32 -17.99 -1.70
CA SER A 226 20.31 -19.36 -1.23
C SER A 226 19.39 -19.50 -0.01
N LEU A 227 18.10 -19.45 -0.24
CA LEU A 227 17.09 -19.72 0.78
C LEU A 227 16.64 -21.17 0.70
N LEU A 228 16.33 -21.77 1.84
CA LEU A 228 15.68 -23.09 1.87
C LEU A 228 14.33 -22.99 1.14
N SER A 229 13.96 -24.03 0.43
CA SER A 229 12.58 -24.20 -0.05
C SER A 229 11.63 -24.39 1.15
N ALA A 230 10.33 -24.22 0.95
CA ALA A 230 9.34 -24.46 2.00
C ALA A 230 9.40 -25.93 2.54
N GLU A 231 9.69 -26.90 1.66
CA GLU A 231 9.82 -28.30 2.03
C GLU A 231 11.08 -28.54 2.88
N GLU A 232 12.23 -28.01 2.48
CA GLU A 232 13.48 -28.09 3.23
C GLU A 232 13.37 -27.41 4.59
N PHE A 233 12.71 -26.24 4.63
CA PHE A 233 12.48 -25.50 5.86
C PHE A 233 11.57 -26.30 6.82
N ALA A 234 10.45 -26.85 6.35
CA ALA A 234 9.56 -27.65 7.15
C ALA A 234 10.26 -28.93 7.68
N ALA A 235 11.12 -29.55 6.86
CA ALA A 235 11.92 -30.70 7.28
C ALA A 235 12.94 -30.36 8.38
N GLN A 236 13.51 -29.15 8.35
CA GLN A 236 14.54 -28.72 9.29
C GLN A 236 13.96 -28.13 10.59
N TYR A 237 12.87 -27.35 10.51
CA TYR A 237 12.34 -26.56 11.63
C TYR A 237 10.95 -27.00 12.09
N GLY A 238 10.31 -27.95 11.37
CA GLY A 238 8.98 -28.47 11.64
C GLY A 238 7.87 -27.68 10.94
N GLU A 239 6.72 -28.34 10.74
CA GLU A 239 5.57 -27.77 10.00
C GLU A 239 4.93 -26.56 10.69
N ASN A 240 5.16 -26.38 12.00
CA ASN A 240 4.61 -25.26 12.77
C ASN A 240 5.49 -24.00 12.72
N ALA A 241 6.69 -24.09 12.15
CA ALA A 241 7.58 -22.93 12.02
C ALA A 241 7.12 -22.02 10.87
N SER A 242 7.26 -20.69 11.02
CA SER A 242 6.85 -19.73 10.01
C SER A 242 7.89 -19.63 8.90
N TYR A 243 7.62 -20.25 7.76
CA TYR A 243 8.44 -20.13 6.55
C TYR A 243 8.51 -18.68 6.05
N GLY A 244 7.40 -17.93 6.13
CA GLY A 244 7.37 -16.53 5.76
C GLY A 244 8.35 -15.69 6.60
N ARG A 245 8.39 -15.91 7.92
CA ARG A 245 9.36 -15.25 8.83
C ARG A 245 10.80 -15.60 8.45
N TYR A 246 11.09 -16.89 8.19
CA TYR A 246 12.39 -17.34 7.74
C TYR A 246 12.82 -16.61 6.47
N VAL A 247 11.96 -16.55 5.44
CA VAL A 247 12.25 -15.84 4.19
C VAL A 247 12.53 -14.38 4.47
N HIS A 248 11.69 -13.69 5.23
CA HIS A 248 11.89 -12.28 5.57
C HIS A 248 13.20 -12.02 6.29
N GLN A 249 13.55 -12.87 7.26
CA GLN A 249 14.76 -12.69 8.06
C GLN A 249 16.05 -13.06 7.32
N ASN A 250 15.96 -13.88 6.27
CA ASN A 250 17.14 -14.37 5.54
C ASN A 250 17.27 -13.78 4.12
N THR A 251 16.25 -13.08 3.63
CA THR A 251 16.37 -12.37 2.35
C THR A 251 17.35 -11.23 2.48
N GLN A 252 18.45 -11.31 1.73
CA GLN A 252 19.43 -10.23 1.69
C GLN A 252 18.85 -9.03 0.96
N ARG A 253 18.75 -7.90 1.64
CA ARG A 253 18.22 -6.67 1.10
C ARG A 253 19.16 -5.51 1.39
N ARG A 254 19.11 -4.50 0.51
CA ARG A 254 19.72 -3.19 0.76
C ARG A 254 18.67 -2.11 0.58
N LEU A 255 18.66 -1.15 1.49
CA LEU A 255 17.91 0.09 1.32
C LEU A 255 18.84 1.13 0.71
N LEU A 256 18.44 1.66 -0.43
CA LEU A 256 19.17 2.65 -1.19
C LEU A 256 18.43 3.98 -1.14
N LEU A 257 19.15 5.05 -0.90
CA LEU A 257 18.71 6.40 -1.26
C LEU A 257 19.20 6.66 -2.69
N TRP A 258 18.28 6.68 -3.62
CA TRP A 258 18.52 6.73 -5.05
C TRP A 258 18.19 8.09 -5.63
N ASN A 259 19.16 8.72 -6.31
CA ASN A 259 18.92 9.94 -7.05
C ASN A 259 18.22 9.61 -8.38
N MET A 260 16.97 10.00 -8.49
CA MET A 260 16.15 9.70 -9.65
C MET A 260 16.61 10.41 -10.93
N GLU A 261 17.42 11.49 -10.83
CA GLU A 261 17.92 12.25 -11.99
C GLU A 261 19.21 11.67 -12.53
N SER A 262 20.21 11.45 -11.65
CA SER A 262 21.54 10.95 -12.06
C SER A 262 21.62 9.43 -12.12
N GLY A 263 20.72 8.71 -11.43
CA GLY A 263 20.79 7.27 -11.25
C GLY A 263 21.76 6.82 -10.13
N ASP A 264 22.50 7.75 -9.53
CA ASP A 264 23.43 7.43 -8.43
C ASP A 264 22.65 7.04 -7.17
N TYR A 265 23.27 6.24 -6.32
CA TYR A 265 22.66 5.88 -5.04
C TYR A 265 23.67 5.77 -3.90
N THR A 266 23.15 5.89 -2.68
CA THR A 266 23.86 5.63 -1.44
C THR A 266 23.17 4.50 -0.70
N VAL A 267 23.94 3.52 -0.20
CA VAL A 267 23.41 2.45 0.65
C VAL A 267 23.14 3.02 2.04
N VAL A 268 21.88 2.98 2.45
CA VAL A 268 21.41 3.48 3.76
C VAL A 268 21.46 2.37 4.79
N ALA A 269 21.04 1.16 4.42
CA ALA A 269 21.07 -0.01 5.27
C ALA A 269 21.36 -1.26 4.42
N ASP A 270 22.06 -2.23 5.01
CA ASP A 270 22.48 -3.46 4.36
C ASP A 270 22.25 -4.62 5.33
N HIS A 271 21.47 -5.61 4.90
CA HIS A 271 21.12 -6.79 5.70
C HIS A 271 22.36 -7.45 6.35
N ASN A 272 23.45 -7.56 5.61
CA ASN A 272 24.64 -8.26 6.10
C ASN A 272 25.43 -7.48 7.16
N LYS A 273 25.20 -6.17 7.30
CA LYS A 273 25.92 -5.29 8.23
C LYS A 273 25.06 -4.85 9.41
N ASP A 274 23.81 -4.56 9.11
CA ASP A 274 22.92 -3.83 10.02
C ASP A 274 21.82 -4.73 10.63
N GLY A 275 21.76 -6.01 10.24
CA GLY A 275 20.71 -6.94 10.59
C GLY A 275 19.63 -7.01 9.51
N TYR A 276 18.66 -7.91 9.68
CA TYR A 276 17.63 -8.09 8.66
C TYR A 276 16.86 -6.78 8.39
N LEU A 277 16.62 -6.53 7.12
CA LEU A 277 15.95 -5.34 6.65
C LEU A 277 14.52 -5.71 6.23
N MET A 278 13.54 -5.14 6.89
CA MET A 278 12.14 -5.23 6.48
C MET A 278 11.64 -3.87 6.04
N THR A 279 11.06 -3.84 4.87
CA THR A 279 10.30 -2.71 4.37
C THR A 279 8.91 -3.24 3.97
N VAL A 280 7.89 -2.54 4.34
CA VAL A 280 6.51 -2.95 4.06
C VAL A 280 5.94 -2.05 2.99
N ASP A 281 5.34 -2.63 1.94
CA ASP A 281 4.58 -1.91 0.92
C ASP A 281 3.10 -1.85 1.39
N PRO A 282 2.30 -0.80 1.09
CA PRO A 282 2.57 0.19 0.05
C PRO A 282 2.92 1.60 0.51
N ALA A 283 2.84 2.05 1.70
CA ALA A 283 3.01 3.46 1.99
C ALA A 283 3.85 3.69 3.24
N GLN A 284 5.15 3.68 3.06
CA GLN A 284 6.10 3.87 4.15
C GLN A 284 6.78 5.24 4.14
N VAL A 285 6.23 6.20 3.38
CA VAL A 285 6.72 7.57 3.36
C VAL A 285 5.66 8.48 3.95
N TYR A 286 6.01 9.15 5.03
CA TYR A 286 5.22 10.22 5.64
C TYR A 286 5.93 11.55 5.43
N GLY A 287 5.36 12.41 4.60
CA GLY A 287 6.07 13.60 4.15
C GLY A 287 7.34 13.23 3.38
N MET A 288 8.50 13.60 3.91
CA MET A 288 9.81 13.25 3.36
C MET A 288 10.51 12.11 4.11
N GLU A 289 9.87 11.52 5.09
CA GLU A 289 10.45 10.45 5.90
C GLU A 289 9.95 9.08 5.45
N HIS A 290 10.88 8.20 5.11
CA HIS A 290 10.61 6.79 4.82
C HIS A 290 10.92 5.94 6.05
N ILE A 291 9.92 5.16 6.51
CA ILE A 291 10.09 4.24 7.63
C ILE A 291 10.57 2.86 7.15
N TYR A 292 11.50 2.28 7.88
CA TYR A 292 12.00 0.93 7.63
C TYR A 292 12.47 0.27 8.92
N GLN A 293 12.46 -1.05 8.96
CA GLN A 293 12.99 -1.82 10.07
C GLN A 293 14.37 -2.38 9.74
N CYS A 294 15.28 -2.28 10.68
CA CYS A 294 16.64 -2.80 10.58
C CYS A 294 16.99 -3.50 11.91
N GLY A 295 17.05 -4.83 11.93
CA GLY A 295 17.07 -5.60 13.16
C GLY A 295 15.85 -5.27 14.05
N ASP A 296 16.11 -4.96 15.30
CA ASP A 296 15.07 -4.58 16.29
C ASP A 296 14.74 -3.07 16.29
N GLN A 297 15.24 -2.33 15.31
CA GLN A 297 15.03 -0.89 15.22
C GLN A 297 14.06 -0.53 14.10
N LEU A 298 13.03 0.25 14.42
CA LEU A 298 12.34 1.07 13.44
C LEU A 298 13.11 2.38 13.24
N ARG A 299 13.37 2.72 12.01
CA ARG A 299 14.18 3.88 11.62
C ARG A 299 13.45 4.72 10.59
N LEU A 300 13.76 6.01 10.59
CA LEU A 300 13.26 6.98 9.62
C LEU A 300 14.43 7.49 8.77
N LEU A 301 14.28 7.42 7.45
CA LEU A 301 15.17 8.00 6.46
C LEU A 301 14.54 9.25 5.90
N ASN A 302 15.17 10.40 6.08
CA ASN A 302 14.75 11.61 5.38
C ASN A 302 15.26 11.54 3.93
N LEU A 303 14.32 11.58 2.98
CA LEU A 303 14.63 11.41 1.55
C LEU A 303 15.40 12.60 0.95
N GLU A 304 15.35 13.78 1.56
CA GLU A 304 16.06 14.95 1.03
C GLU A 304 17.47 15.09 1.61
N SER A 305 17.60 14.93 2.93
CA SER A 305 18.91 15.05 3.58
C SER A 305 19.75 13.77 3.50
N GLY A 306 19.10 12.61 3.32
CA GLY A 306 19.75 11.30 3.41
C GLY A 306 20.04 10.85 4.85
N GLU A 307 19.66 11.65 5.84
CA GLU A 307 19.88 11.31 7.25
C GLU A 307 18.90 10.22 7.71
N SER A 308 19.44 9.25 8.44
CA SER A 308 18.64 8.20 9.07
C SER A 308 18.73 8.31 10.58
N ARG A 309 17.58 8.25 11.26
CA ARG A 309 17.47 8.23 12.72
C ARG A 309 16.69 7.03 13.22
N THR A 310 17.04 6.52 14.38
CA THR A 310 16.22 5.50 15.07
C THR A 310 14.98 6.17 15.62
N LEU A 311 13.81 5.64 15.27
CA LEU A 311 12.54 6.04 15.86
C LEU A 311 12.36 5.37 17.22
N LEU A 312 12.47 4.05 17.25
CA LEU A 312 12.40 3.25 18.46
C LEU A 312 13.15 1.92 18.30
N THR A 313 13.42 1.27 19.41
CA THR A 313 13.93 -0.12 19.46
C THR A 313 12.89 -0.99 20.12
N MET A 314 12.50 -2.09 19.48
CA MET A 314 11.47 -3.02 19.93
C MET A 314 11.75 -4.40 19.36
N GLU A 315 11.75 -5.40 20.24
CA GLU A 315 11.94 -6.81 19.83
C GLU A 315 10.67 -7.39 19.21
N ASP A 316 10.82 -8.45 18.45
CA ASP A 316 9.73 -9.27 17.90
C ASP A 316 8.71 -8.52 17.02
N ILE A 317 9.11 -7.44 16.37
CA ILE A 317 8.29 -6.77 15.37
C ILE A 317 8.07 -7.73 14.21
N ILE A 318 6.80 -8.01 13.89
CA ILE A 318 6.41 -8.85 12.75
C ILE A 318 5.76 -8.06 11.63
N HIS A 319 5.17 -6.90 11.96
CA HIS A 319 4.57 -6.01 10.99
C HIS A 319 4.52 -4.58 11.52
N TYR A 320 4.57 -3.60 10.61
CA TYR A 320 4.38 -2.18 10.94
C TYR A 320 3.89 -1.42 9.71
N TRP A 321 3.23 -0.30 9.96
CA TRP A 321 2.83 0.66 8.91
C TRP A 321 2.69 2.06 9.50
N VAL A 322 2.55 3.07 8.63
CA VAL A 322 2.44 4.48 9.05
C VAL A 322 1.11 5.06 8.60
N MET A 323 0.38 5.63 9.53
CA MET A 323 -0.79 6.46 9.30
C MET A 323 -0.90 7.50 10.41
N ASP A 324 -1.52 8.65 10.14
CA ASP A 324 -1.81 9.69 11.13
C ASP A 324 -0.57 10.13 11.91
N SER A 325 0.57 10.29 11.22
CA SER A 325 1.89 10.59 11.81
C SER A 325 2.35 9.61 12.90
N LYS A 326 1.83 8.39 12.90
CA LYS A 326 2.17 7.34 13.86
C LYS A 326 2.61 6.08 13.15
N ALA A 327 3.58 5.40 13.74
CA ALA A 327 3.90 4.03 13.40
C ALA A 327 2.97 3.11 14.19
N PHE A 328 2.23 2.26 13.49
CA PHE A 328 1.47 1.15 14.05
C PHE A 328 2.34 -0.10 13.96
N ILE A 329 2.43 -0.86 15.03
CA ILE A 329 3.41 -1.94 15.14
C ILE A 329 2.72 -3.17 15.74
N ILE A 330 2.95 -4.31 15.14
CA ILE A 330 2.54 -5.60 15.68
C ILE A 330 3.79 -6.34 16.13
N THR A 331 3.78 -6.80 17.38
CA THR A 331 4.78 -7.73 17.90
C THR A 331 4.14 -9.07 18.22
N GLU A 332 4.93 -10.15 18.10
CA GLU A 332 4.51 -11.50 18.43
C GLU A 332 5.34 -12.01 19.62
N THR A 333 4.67 -12.44 20.67
CA THR A 333 5.30 -13.02 21.85
C THR A 333 4.75 -14.44 22.07
N GLU A 334 5.30 -15.19 23.03
CA GLU A 334 4.74 -16.50 23.41
C GLU A 334 3.29 -16.40 23.93
N ALA A 335 2.89 -15.23 24.43
CA ALA A 335 1.53 -14.95 24.92
C ALA A 335 0.56 -14.50 23.81
N GLY A 336 1.03 -14.34 22.58
CA GLY A 336 0.25 -13.89 21.44
C GLY A 336 0.69 -12.53 20.89
N TYR A 337 -0.19 -11.92 20.12
CA TYR A 337 0.08 -10.65 19.46
C TYR A 337 -0.16 -9.47 20.38
N ARG A 338 0.66 -8.42 20.20
CA ARG A 338 0.48 -7.10 20.81
C ARG A 338 0.45 -6.04 19.74
N PHE A 339 -0.40 -5.04 19.94
CA PHE A 339 -0.56 -3.94 19.02
C PHE A 339 -0.10 -2.63 19.68
N TRP A 340 0.86 -1.99 19.04
CA TRP A 340 1.51 -0.78 19.52
C TRP A 340 1.33 0.36 18.54
N MET A 341 1.46 1.55 19.06
CA MET A 341 1.49 2.79 18.31
C MET A 341 2.62 3.66 18.85
N ALA A 342 3.36 4.31 17.96
CA ALA A 342 4.39 5.28 18.32
C ALA A 342 4.30 6.53 17.45
N ASP A 343 4.38 7.72 18.06
CA ASP A 343 4.44 8.96 17.31
C ASP A 343 5.75 9.05 16.54
N LEU A 344 5.71 9.49 15.27
CA LEU A 344 6.91 9.61 14.44
C LEU A 344 7.89 10.67 14.93
N GLN A 345 7.46 11.61 15.78
CA GLN A 345 8.35 12.64 16.31
C GLN A 345 9.19 12.16 17.48
N ASP A 346 8.58 11.50 18.48
CA ASP A 346 9.26 11.14 19.71
C ASP A 346 9.51 9.64 19.87
N GLY A 347 8.91 8.80 19.05
CA GLY A 347 9.11 7.35 19.02
C GLY A 347 8.64 6.61 20.27
N LYS A 348 7.83 7.25 21.13
CA LYS A 348 7.35 6.60 22.34
C LYS A 348 6.27 5.58 22.04
N PRO A 349 6.52 4.28 22.28
CA PRO A 349 5.51 3.27 22.02
C PRO A 349 4.44 3.29 23.11
N VAL A 350 3.18 3.19 22.69
CA VAL A 350 2.00 3.03 23.52
C VAL A 350 1.28 1.77 23.06
N GLU A 351 1.04 0.83 23.97
CA GLU A 351 0.26 -0.36 23.66
C GLU A 351 -1.23 -0.02 23.58
N LEU A 352 -1.89 -0.42 22.50
CA LEU A 352 -3.34 -0.33 22.32
C LEU A 352 -3.99 -1.54 23.03
N VAL A 353 -4.09 -1.45 24.33
CA VAL A 353 -4.66 -2.53 25.16
C VAL A 353 -6.12 -2.75 24.83
N GLY A 354 -6.48 -4.01 24.47
CA GLY A 354 -7.82 -4.37 23.99
C GLY A 354 -8.00 -4.30 22.47
N ALA A 355 -6.98 -3.89 21.73
CA ALA A 355 -6.99 -3.97 20.27
C ALA A 355 -6.58 -5.35 19.74
N THR A 356 -6.25 -6.29 20.62
CA THR A 356 -5.99 -7.69 20.30
C THR A 356 -6.93 -8.58 21.11
N ASP A 357 -7.35 -9.69 20.50
CA ASP A 357 -8.14 -10.74 21.13
C ASP A 357 -7.47 -12.12 20.96
N GLU A 358 -8.17 -13.19 21.29
CA GLU A 358 -7.67 -14.57 21.15
C GLU A 358 -7.44 -14.99 19.70
N HIS A 359 -7.99 -14.25 18.72
CA HIS A 359 -7.86 -14.52 17.28
C HIS A 359 -6.82 -13.63 16.62
N GLY A 360 -6.29 -12.61 17.31
CA GLY A 360 -5.29 -11.70 16.80
C GLY A 360 -5.61 -10.24 17.03
N ILE A 361 -5.62 -9.42 15.98
CA ILE A 361 -5.94 -7.99 16.05
C ILE A 361 -7.41 -7.80 15.74
N ALA A 362 -8.16 -7.33 16.73
CA ALA A 362 -9.61 -7.10 16.61
C ALA A 362 -9.96 -6.03 15.56
N MET A 363 -9.07 -5.03 15.37
CA MET A 363 -9.26 -4.01 14.35
C MET A 363 -7.92 -3.51 13.81
N SER A 364 -7.75 -3.64 12.48
CA SER A 364 -6.54 -3.22 11.78
C SER A 364 -6.84 -2.09 10.79
N PRO A 365 -6.44 -0.84 11.07
CA PRO A 365 -6.58 0.25 10.12
C PRO A 365 -5.62 0.04 8.94
N PHE A 366 -6.10 0.26 7.71
CA PHE A 366 -5.31 0.07 6.49
C PHE A 366 -5.35 1.25 5.53
N GLN A 367 -6.28 2.19 5.74
CA GLN A 367 -6.33 3.48 5.01
C GLN A 367 -6.81 4.57 5.96
N GLU A 368 -6.35 5.80 5.72
CA GLU A 368 -6.76 6.95 6.51
C GLU A 368 -7.40 8.04 5.65
N GLY A 369 -8.38 8.73 6.24
CA GLY A 369 -8.89 10.02 5.83
C GLY A 369 -8.50 11.09 6.84
N GLY A 370 -9.19 12.23 6.87
CA GLY A 370 -8.95 13.29 7.85
C GLY A 370 -9.17 12.80 9.29
N SER A 371 -10.42 12.58 9.67
CA SER A 371 -10.81 12.19 11.04
C SER A 371 -11.18 10.70 11.18
N PHE A 372 -11.00 9.90 10.14
CA PHE A 372 -11.43 8.51 10.10
C PHE A 372 -10.34 7.57 9.61
N PHE A 373 -10.43 6.31 10.05
CA PHE A 373 -9.73 5.17 9.46
C PHE A 373 -10.73 4.27 8.74
N ARG A 374 -10.28 3.70 7.61
CA ARG A 374 -10.83 2.45 7.12
C ARG A 374 -10.04 1.31 7.74
N ALA A 375 -10.75 0.36 8.29
CA ALA A 375 -10.15 -0.74 9.02
C ALA A 375 -10.75 -2.09 8.61
N LEU A 376 -10.06 -3.17 8.91
CA LEU A 376 -10.59 -4.51 8.93
C LEU A 376 -10.94 -4.83 10.38
N GLY A 377 -12.20 -5.13 10.64
CA GLY A 377 -12.72 -5.67 11.88
C GLY A 377 -13.24 -7.09 11.68
N ASP A 378 -13.83 -7.66 12.71
CA ASP A 378 -14.34 -9.04 12.71
C ASP A 378 -15.37 -9.32 11.63
N ASN A 379 -16.19 -8.34 11.28
CA ASN A 379 -17.24 -8.44 10.26
C ASN A 379 -16.80 -8.01 8.86
N GLY A 380 -15.52 -7.67 8.69
CA GLY A 380 -14.97 -7.23 7.42
C GLY A 380 -14.57 -5.75 7.41
N ARG A 381 -14.79 -5.06 6.28
CA ARG A 381 -14.39 -3.66 6.13
C ARG A 381 -15.32 -2.73 6.89
N CYS A 382 -14.74 -1.84 7.65
CA CYS A 382 -15.48 -0.84 8.43
C CYS A 382 -14.80 0.54 8.37
N VAL A 383 -15.53 1.54 8.87
CA VAL A 383 -15.03 2.90 9.11
C VAL A 383 -15.15 3.20 10.59
N ILE A 384 -14.10 3.74 11.17
CA ILE A 384 -14.07 4.16 12.57
C ILE A 384 -13.47 5.55 12.69
N SER A 385 -14.02 6.39 13.58
CA SER A 385 -13.36 7.66 13.87
C SER A 385 -11.98 7.41 14.50
N LYS A 386 -11.01 8.28 14.21
CA LYS A 386 -9.68 8.19 14.84
C LYS A 386 -9.78 8.29 16.36
N GLU A 387 -10.70 9.13 16.87
CA GLU A 387 -10.98 9.26 18.31
C GLU A 387 -11.41 7.92 18.93
N ASP A 388 -12.38 7.24 18.31
CA ASP A 388 -12.88 5.95 18.80
C ASP A 388 -11.80 4.87 18.68
N PHE A 389 -11.06 4.86 17.58
CA PHE A 389 -9.98 3.90 17.36
C PHE A 389 -8.90 4.02 18.47
N TYR A 390 -8.42 5.23 18.74
CA TYR A 390 -7.41 5.45 19.78
C TYR A 390 -7.93 5.21 21.19
N ALA A 391 -9.24 5.35 21.42
CA ALA A 391 -9.89 5.00 22.66
C ALA A 391 -10.27 3.52 22.76
N VAL A 392 -9.95 2.71 21.75
CA VAL A 392 -10.29 1.27 21.65
C VAL A 392 -11.80 1.03 21.80
N ARG A 393 -12.63 1.95 21.25
CA ARG A 393 -14.10 1.85 21.19
C ARG A 393 -14.54 1.27 19.85
N PHE A 394 -14.15 0.03 19.56
CA PHE A 394 -14.35 -0.60 18.25
C PHE A 394 -15.82 -0.92 17.94
N GLU A 395 -16.67 -0.96 18.97
CA GLU A 395 -18.13 -1.08 18.81
C GLU A 395 -18.77 0.10 18.07
N ASN A 396 -18.05 1.23 17.96
CA ASN A 396 -18.50 2.41 17.20
C ASN A 396 -18.13 2.34 15.72
N ALA A 397 -17.45 1.29 15.29
CA ALA A 397 -17.15 1.10 13.88
C ALA A 397 -18.41 0.83 13.05
N VAL A 398 -18.47 1.39 11.85
CA VAL A 398 -19.59 1.24 10.92
C VAL A 398 -19.16 0.35 9.77
N ASP A 399 -19.84 -0.78 9.58
CA ASP A 399 -19.61 -1.68 8.46
C ASP A 399 -19.94 -0.98 7.14
N VAL A 400 -19.06 -1.14 6.15
CA VAL A 400 -19.20 -0.48 4.84
C VAL A 400 -19.20 -1.46 3.66
N GLY A 401 -19.24 -2.76 3.94
CA GLY A 401 -19.40 -3.82 2.96
C GLY A 401 -18.10 -4.26 2.28
#